data_b9c85c10948a6a23482b5378c4beeeb0
#
_entry.id   b9c85c10948a6a23482b5378c4beeeb0
#
_cell.length_a   1.000
_cell.length_b   1.000
_cell.length_c   1.000
_cell.angle_alpha   90.00
_cell.angle_beta   90.00
_cell.angle_gamma   90.00
#
_symmetry.space_group_name_H-M   'P 1'
#
loop_
_entity.id
_entity.type
_entity.pdbx_description
1 polymer ?
#
loop_
_entity_poly.entity_id
_entity_poly.type
_entity_poly.pdbx_seq_one_letter_code
_entity_poly.pdbx_strand_id
1 'polypeptide(L)'
;MKKIFAILPAALLAANPVLAGPYVNVEANSGFAGSEYGGTVIDNHVGYEGDGWYIQGGPAAVMPDGGDAELELSGKVGGAVPLSEDVSLYGELSFITGDEETSYGTKAGVKWTF
;
A
#
# COMPACT_ATOMS: atom_id res chain seq x y z
N MET A 1 2.94 4.13 17.27
CA MET A 1 3.24 2.79 17.19
C MET A 1 2.65 2.09 16.01
N LYS A 2 1.39 2.04 15.89
CA LYS A 2 0.89 1.27 14.80
C LYS A 2 1.16 1.84 13.46
N LYS A 3 1.38 3.10 13.33
CA LYS A 3 1.66 3.64 12.03
C LYS A 3 3.02 3.25 11.52
N ILE A 4 3.82 2.69 12.36
CA ILE A 4 5.12 2.22 11.93
C ILE A 4 4.99 1.16 10.86
N PHE A 5 3.94 0.38 10.95
CA PHE A 5 3.76 -0.68 9.98
C PHE A 5 3.56 -0.17 8.59
N ALA A 6 2.81 0.91 8.46
CA ALA A 6 2.53 1.44 7.15
C ALA A 6 3.77 2.04 6.51
N ILE A 7 4.72 2.44 7.33
CA ILE A 7 5.91 3.09 6.82
C ILE A 7 6.90 2.10 6.23
N LEU A 8 6.96 0.92 6.81
CA LEU A 8 7.94 -0.06 6.38
C LEU A 8 7.91 -0.41 4.92
N PRO A 9 6.75 -0.72 4.35
CA PRO A 9 6.74 -1.04 2.92
C PRO A 9 7.21 0.11 2.07
N ALA A 10 6.83 1.31 2.44
CA ALA A 10 7.26 2.47 1.69
C ALA A 10 8.77 2.63 1.76
N ALA A 11 9.34 2.37 2.90
CA ALA A 11 10.78 2.47 3.04
C ALA A 11 11.50 1.45 2.19
N LEU A 12 10.95 0.26 2.10
CA LEU A 12 11.55 -0.77 1.28
C LEU A 12 11.52 -0.39 -0.18
N LEU A 13 10.42 0.18 -0.64
CA LEU A 13 10.34 0.62 -2.01
C LEU A 13 11.34 1.72 -2.28
N ALA A 14 11.49 2.62 -1.34
CA ALA A 14 12.43 3.71 -1.52
C ALA A 14 13.87 3.23 -1.55
N ALA A 15 14.14 2.13 -0.90
CA ALA A 15 15.49 1.62 -0.86
C ALA A 15 15.91 0.99 -2.17
N ASN A 16 14.97 0.82 -3.09
CA ASN A 16 15.26 0.16 -4.34
C ASN A 16 14.87 1.04 -5.52
N PRO A 17 15.43 2.23 -5.61
CA PRO A 17 14.91 3.25 -6.50
C PRO A 17 15.30 3.11 -7.95
N VAL A 18 16.31 2.34 -8.23
CA VAL A 18 16.87 2.40 -9.57
C VAL A 18 16.30 1.44 -10.55
N LEU A 19 15.62 0.44 -10.07
CA LEU A 19 15.20 -0.63 -10.97
C LEU A 19 13.77 -0.44 -11.36
N ALA A 20 13.56 -0.17 -12.64
CA ALA A 20 12.23 -0.25 -13.22
C ALA A 20 11.98 -1.68 -13.59
N GLY A 21 10.73 -2.12 -13.50
CA GLY A 21 10.39 -3.45 -13.92
C GLY A 21 9.47 -4.16 -12.95
N PRO A 22 9.30 -5.46 -13.13
CA PRO A 22 8.38 -6.23 -12.29
C PRO A 22 8.90 -6.41 -10.87
N TYR A 23 7.97 -6.52 -9.93
CA TYR A 23 8.33 -6.76 -8.54
C TYR A 23 7.23 -7.53 -7.84
N VAL A 24 7.56 -8.06 -6.67
CA VAL A 24 6.62 -8.74 -5.80
C VAL A 24 6.64 -8.00 -4.48
N ASN A 25 5.47 -7.79 -3.92
CA ASN A 25 5.34 -7.09 -2.65
C ASN A 25 4.37 -7.84 -1.75
N VAL A 26 4.79 -8.10 -0.53
CA VAL A 26 3.92 -8.70 0.47
C VAL A 26 3.86 -7.72 1.63
N GLU A 27 2.64 -7.37 1.99
CA GLU A 27 2.44 -6.31 2.94
C GLU A 27 1.35 -6.69 3.93
N ALA A 28 1.59 -6.48 5.20
CA ALA A 28 0.61 -6.76 6.23
C ALA A 28 0.18 -5.44 6.85
N ASN A 29 -1.11 -5.22 6.90
CA ASN A 29 -1.69 -4.02 7.47
C ASN A 29 -2.68 -4.41 8.54
N SER A 30 -2.48 -3.88 9.75
CA SER A 30 -3.36 -4.18 10.86
C SER A 30 -3.97 -2.89 11.37
N GLY A 31 -5.22 -2.97 11.74
CA GLY A 31 -5.95 -1.82 12.27
C GLY A 31 -6.27 -1.99 13.72
N PHE A 32 -6.23 -0.89 14.44
CA PHE A 32 -6.55 -0.86 15.86
C PHE A 32 -7.40 0.36 16.14
N ALA A 33 -8.35 0.21 17.04
CA ALA A 33 -9.12 1.33 17.54
C ALA A 33 -8.84 1.41 19.04
N GLY A 34 -8.03 2.41 19.43
CA GLY A 34 -7.57 2.45 20.79
C GLY A 34 -6.67 1.26 21.04
N SER A 35 -7.06 0.41 21.99
CA SER A 35 -6.30 -0.79 22.27
C SER A 35 -6.94 -2.02 21.65
N GLU A 36 -7.98 -1.85 20.85
CA GLU A 36 -8.68 -2.98 20.28
C GLU A 36 -8.18 -3.28 18.88
N TYR A 37 -7.89 -4.53 18.64
CA TYR A 37 -7.43 -5.00 17.36
C TYR A 37 -8.62 -5.16 16.42
N GLY A 38 -8.54 -4.56 15.23
CA GLY A 38 -9.65 -4.59 14.29
C GLY A 38 -9.49 -5.55 13.14
N GLY A 39 -8.31 -6.13 12.96
CA GLY A 39 -8.10 -7.06 11.88
C GLY A 39 -6.81 -6.81 11.15
N THR A 40 -6.46 -7.72 10.27
CA THR A 40 -5.24 -7.65 9.49
C THR A 40 -5.53 -8.02 8.05
N VAL A 41 -4.92 -7.30 7.13
CA VAL A 41 -5.00 -7.61 5.72
C VAL A 41 -3.57 -7.89 5.24
N ILE A 42 -3.39 -9.04 4.60
CA ILE A 42 -2.10 -9.37 4.02
C ILE A 42 -2.26 -9.34 2.51
N ASP A 43 -1.62 -8.35 1.89
CA ASP A 43 -1.66 -8.17 0.44
C ASP A 43 -0.49 -8.90 -0.18
N ASN A 44 -0.79 -9.73 -1.16
CA ASN A 44 0.23 -10.43 -1.93
C ASN A 44 0.13 -9.92 -3.35
N HIS A 45 1.01 -9.02 -3.72
CA HIS A 45 0.90 -8.31 -4.99
C HIS A 45 2.07 -8.61 -5.90
N VAL A 46 1.77 -8.66 -7.18
CA VAL A 46 2.79 -8.54 -8.20
C VAL A 46 2.57 -7.18 -8.84
N GLY A 47 3.64 -6.56 -9.25
CA GLY A 47 3.52 -5.22 -9.78
C GLY A 47 4.59 -4.92 -10.79
N TYR A 48 4.50 -3.73 -11.31
CA TYR A 48 5.47 -3.20 -12.26
C TYR A 48 5.67 -1.73 -11.92
N GLU A 49 6.90 -1.31 -11.93
CA GLU A 49 7.20 0.08 -11.62
C GLU A 49 8.11 0.66 -12.69
N GLY A 50 7.94 1.94 -12.91
CA GLY A 50 8.78 2.68 -13.81
C GLY A 50 9.32 3.89 -13.09
N ASP A 51 9.72 4.88 -13.87
CA ASP A 51 10.29 6.08 -13.30
C ASP A 51 9.17 6.95 -12.76
N GLY A 52 9.02 6.94 -11.44
CA GLY A 52 8.04 7.78 -10.79
C GLY A 52 6.63 7.23 -10.71
N TRP A 53 6.41 5.97 -11.08
CA TRP A 53 5.08 5.41 -11.00
C TRP A 53 5.14 3.90 -10.74
N TYR A 54 4.03 3.37 -10.26
CA TYR A 54 3.91 1.92 -10.05
C TYR A 54 2.46 1.48 -10.12
N ILE A 55 2.27 0.19 -10.40
CA ILE A 55 0.96 -0.43 -10.36
C ILE A 55 1.16 -1.84 -9.81
N GLN A 56 0.29 -2.26 -8.93
CA GLN A 56 0.39 -3.60 -8.36
C GLN A 56 -0.97 -4.12 -7.98
N GLY A 57 -1.09 -5.44 -7.92
CA GLY A 57 -2.33 -6.07 -7.53
C GLY A 57 -2.14 -7.53 -7.25
N GLY A 58 -3.13 -8.14 -6.63
CA GLY A 58 -3.11 -9.55 -6.32
C GLY A 58 -4.05 -9.90 -5.19
N PRO A 59 -4.01 -11.15 -4.75
CA PRO A 59 -4.90 -11.62 -3.69
C PRO A 59 -4.52 -11.03 -2.34
N ALA A 60 -5.54 -10.71 -1.57
CA ALA A 60 -5.38 -10.19 -0.23
C ALA A 60 -6.12 -11.11 0.74
N ALA A 61 -5.45 -11.48 1.81
CA ALA A 61 -6.08 -12.26 2.86
C ALA A 61 -6.57 -11.29 3.91
N VAL A 62 -7.87 -11.26 4.10
CA VAL A 62 -8.51 -10.36 5.06
C VAL A 62 -8.88 -11.17 6.28
N MET A 63 -8.31 -10.79 7.41
CA MET A 63 -8.53 -11.51 8.66
C MET A 63 -9.13 -10.56 9.68
N PRO A 64 -10.46 -10.51 9.74
CA PRO A 64 -11.12 -9.64 10.72
C PRO A 64 -10.97 -10.20 12.12
N ASP A 65 -11.06 -9.31 13.09
CA ASP A 65 -11.00 -9.73 14.48
C ASP A 65 -12.25 -10.54 14.83
N GLY A 66 -12.03 -11.80 15.19
CA GLY A 66 -13.13 -12.65 15.58
C GLY A 66 -13.92 -13.23 14.43
N GLY A 67 -13.48 -13.00 13.19
CA GLY A 67 -14.17 -13.56 12.04
C GLY A 67 -13.29 -14.52 11.27
N ASP A 68 -13.86 -15.04 10.20
CA ASP A 68 -13.12 -15.95 9.34
C ASP A 68 -12.27 -15.18 8.34
N ALA A 69 -11.14 -15.76 7.98
CA ALA A 69 -10.31 -15.17 6.96
C ALA A 69 -10.99 -15.27 5.60
N GLU A 70 -10.86 -14.24 4.81
CA GLU A 70 -11.43 -14.20 3.47
C GLU A 70 -10.37 -13.78 2.48
N LEU A 71 -10.53 -14.29 1.27
CA LEU A 71 -9.60 -13.95 0.20
C LEU A 71 -10.28 -12.95 -0.73
N GLU A 72 -9.65 -11.80 -0.90
CA GLU A 72 -10.17 -10.75 -1.76
C GLU A 72 -9.12 -10.39 -2.79
N LEU A 73 -9.48 -9.50 -3.70
CA LEU A 73 -8.55 -8.97 -4.68
C LEU A 73 -8.30 -7.51 -4.35
N SER A 74 -7.04 -7.13 -4.33
CA SER A 74 -6.70 -5.74 -4.08
C SER A 74 -5.68 -5.25 -5.08
N GLY A 75 -5.54 -3.95 -5.17
CA GLY A 75 -4.58 -3.36 -6.07
C GLY A 75 -4.38 -1.89 -5.77
N LYS A 76 -3.29 -1.37 -6.27
CA LYS A 76 -3.01 0.04 -6.13
C LYS A 76 -2.14 0.53 -7.27
N VAL A 77 -2.28 1.81 -7.57
CA VAL A 77 -1.48 2.49 -8.56
C VAL A 77 -1.08 3.82 -7.97
N GLY A 78 0.15 4.20 -8.16
CA GLY A 78 0.63 5.44 -7.59
C GLY A 78 1.84 5.97 -8.30
N GLY A 79 2.27 7.14 -7.84
CA GLY A 79 3.43 7.75 -8.41
C GLY A 79 3.83 8.99 -7.67
N ALA A 80 4.95 9.55 -8.09
CA ALA A 80 5.51 10.73 -7.47
C ALA A 80 6.15 11.59 -8.54
N VAL A 81 6.04 12.90 -8.35
CA VAL A 81 6.62 13.87 -9.27
C VAL A 81 7.51 14.81 -8.46
N PRO A 82 8.79 14.93 -8.79
CA PRO A 82 9.63 15.86 -8.07
C PRO A 82 9.29 17.30 -8.48
N LEU A 83 9.10 18.14 -7.49
CA LEU A 83 8.88 19.56 -7.73
C LEU A 83 10.17 20.35 -7.59
N SER A 84 11.07 19.85 -6.78
CA SER A 84 12.39 20.42 -6.64
C SER A 84 13.29 19.32 -6.09
N GLU A 85 14.52 19.67 -5.76
CA GLU A 85 15.42 18.66 -5.21
C GLU A 85 14.96 18.12 -3.88
N ASP A 86 14.22 18.93 -3.14
CA ASP A 86 13.84 18.58 -1.79
C ASP A 86 12.38 18.23 -1.64
N VAL A 87 11.57 18.49 -2.64
CA VAL A 87 10.12 18.36 -2.53
C VAL A 87 9.57 17.48 -3.63
N SER A 88 8.75 16.53 -3.25
CA SER A 88 8.05 15.65 -4.18
C SER A 88 6.57 15.65 -3.88
N LEU A 89 5.79 15.54 -4.93
CA LEU A 89 4.34 15.35 -4.81
C LEU A 89 4.03 13.91 -5.16
N TYR A 90 3.24 13.23 -4.34
CA TYR A 90 2.92 11.83 -4.59
C TYR A 90 1.45 11.56 -4.42
N GLY A 91 0.99 10.49 -5.05
CA GLY A 91 -0.39 10.08 -4.94
C GLY A 91 -0.55 8.59 -5.17
N GLU A 92 -1.63 8.05 -4.65
CA GLU A 92 -1.90 6.63 -4.77
C GLU A 92 -3.40 6.40 -4.74
N LEU A 93 -3.86 5.52 -5.62
CA LEU A 93 -5.23 5.03 -5.61
C LEU A 93 -5.20 3.54 -5.34
N SER A 94 -6.13 3.07 -4.54
CA SER A 94 -6.17 1.66 -4.20
C SER A 94 -7.61 1.18 -4.15
N PHE A 95 -7.75 -0.15 -4.23
CA PHE A 95 -9.04 -0.77 -4.08
C PHE A 95 -8.87 -2.14 -3.44
N ILE A 96 -9.95 -2.62 -2.85
CA ILE A 96 -10.03 -4.00 -2.37
C ILE A 96 -11.47 -4.44 -2.53
N THR A 97 -11.66 -5.62 -3.09
CA THR A 97 -13.00 -6.16 -3.28
C THR A 97 -13.55 -6.65 -1.94
N GLY A 98 -14.86 -6.78 -1.87
CA GLY A 98 -15.53 -7.32 -0.72
C GLY A 98 -16.74 -8.10 -1.17
N ASP A 99 -17.44 -8.68 -0.22
CA ASP A 99 -18.57 -9.53 -0.55
C ASP A 99 -19.67 -8.78 -1.27
N GLU A 100 -19.92 -7.56 -0.88
CA GLU A 100 -21.03 -6.81 -1.45
C GLU A 100 -20.60 -5.60 -2.21
N GLU A 101 -19.43 -5.06 -1.91
CA GLU A 101 -18.97 -3.87 -2.59
C GLU A 101 -17.46 -3.78 -2.53
N THR A 102 -16.92 -2.99 -3.44
CA THR A 102 -15.49 -2.76 -3.51
C THR A 102 -15.19 -1.45 -2.77
N SER A 103 -14.16 -1.50 -1.96
CA SER A 103 -13.71 -0.32 -1.23
C SER A 103 -12.58 0.33 -1.98
N TYR A 104 -12.54 1.65 -1.94
CA TYR A 104 -11.52 2.42 -2.63
C TYR A 104 -10.82 3.33 -1.64
N GLY A 105 -9.57 3.61 -1.93
CA GLY A 105 -8.81 4.52 -1.11
C GLY A 105 -7.97 5.44 -1.97
N THR A 106 -7.70 6.61 -1.44
CA THR A 106 -6.82 7.55 -2.11
C THR A 106 -5.82 8.07 -1.10
N LYS A 107 -4.65 8.40 -1.60
CA LYS A 107 -3.61 8.99 -0.78
C LYS A 107 -2.91 10.04 -1.62
N ALA A 108 -2.65 11.18 -1.03
CA ALA A 108 -1.89 12.22 -1.72
C ALA A 108 -1.12 12.97 -0.68
N GLY A 109 0.06 13.41 -1.06
CA GLY A 109 0.87 14.11 -0.10
C GLY A 109 2.06 14.77 -0.73
N VAL A 110 2.76 15.50 0.11
CA VAL A 110 3.97 16.20 -0.26
C VAL A 110 5.07 15.67 0.64
N LYS A 111 6.14 15.28 0.03
CA LYS A 111 7.28 14.76 0.77
C LYS A 111 8.41 15.76 0.70
N TRP A 112 8.93 16.11 1.84
CA TRP A 112 10.00 17.08 1.97
C TRP A 112 11.22 16.35 2.51
N THR A 113 12.32 16.44 1.79
CA THR A 113 13.55 15.78 2.20
C THR A 113 14.58 16.82 2.60
N PHE A 114 15.20 16.62 3.74
CA PHE A 114 16.19 17.57 4.26
C PHE A 114 17.59 17.06 4.10
#